data_6d43ffc3b10e926ff77e4121b7a78fab
#
_entry.id   6d43ffc3b10e926ff77e4121b7a78fab
#
_cell.length_a   1.000
_cell.length_b   1.000
_cell.length_c   1.000
_cell.angle_alpha   90.00
_cell.angle_beta   90.00
_cell.angle_gamma   90.00
#
_symmetry.space_group_name_H-M   'P 1'
#
loop_
_entity.id
_entity.type
_entity.pdbx_description
1 polymer ?
#
loop_
_entity_poly.entity_id
_entity_poly.type
_entity_poly.pdbx_seq_one_letter_code
_entity_poly.pdbx_strand_id
1 'polypeptide(L)'
;RLGHVDITYAPLPKYYVDVAFQCCDSSAQEDWTAKQQKWWYEVRQAHVDSTAVRCLPCRRKRRALLAISRAGVGANRLHDEVNWLRNVPSTKPDAKTLERVELALASKWDGVRKVAIDVLARWQRPQDAERLRVWTLDTKKRPWHDAVQESAARALAPLVRHPRDDQWVLELFASTPSLSDPFTSFVKEMDPKMVELFITHELVRNEP
;
A
#
# COMPACT_ATOMS: atom_id res chain seq x y z
N ARG A 1 27.38 -5.01 -23.23
CA ARG A 1 26.39 -6.07 -23.52
C ARG A 1 25.15 -5.83 -22.67
N LEU A 2 23.96 -5.93 -23.28
CA LEU A 2 22.67 -5.68 -22.63
C LEU A 2 22.05 -6.97 -22.04
N GLY A 3 22.87 -7.84 -21.47
CA GLY A 3 22.43 -9.13 -20.91
C GLY A 3 21.56 -9.03 -19.65
N HIS A 4 21.32 -7.83 -19.11
CA HIS A 4 20.45 -7.57 -17.97
C HIS A 4 19.01 -7.23 -18.39
N VAL A 5 18.72 -7.21 -19.69
CA VAL A 5 17.40 -6.83 -20.21
C VAL A 5 16.58 -8.08 -20.43
N ASP A 6 15.61 -8.31 -19.56
CA ASP A 6 14.71 -9.47 -19.63
C ASP A 6 13.45 -9.18 -20.45
N ILE A 7 12.98 -7.93 -20.49
CA ILE A 7 11.75 -7.53 -21.18
C ILE A 7 11.95 -6.19 -21.87
N THR A 8 11.81 -6.16 -23.19
CA THR A 8 11.70 -4.95 -24.00
C THR A 8 10.68 -5.15 -25.12
N TYR A 9 9.89 -4.13 -25.37
CA TYR A 9 8.91 -4.12 -26.48
C TYR A 9 9.54 -3.74 -27.81
N ALA A 10 10.77 -3.21 -27.80
CA ALA A 10 11.52 -2.82 -28.97
C ALA A 10 12.77 -3.72 -29.17
N PRO A 11 13.22 -3.94 -30.40
CA PRO A 11 14.47 -4.64 -30.63
C PRO A 11 15.65 -3.88 -30.00
N LEU A 12 16.55 -4.61 -29.34
CA LEU A 12 17.74 -4.03 -28.75
C LEU A 12 18.60 -3.29 -29.81
N PRO A 13 19.12 -2.12 -29.50
CA PRO A 13 19.93 -1.37 -30.42
C PRO A 13 21.22 -2.14 -30.76
N LYS A 14 21.48 -2.33 -32.05
CA LYS A 14 22.73 -2.96 -32.54
C LYS A 14 23.95 -2.06 -32.38
N TYR A 15 23.74 -0.75 -32.43
CA TYR A 15 24.74 0.29 -32.25
C TYR A 15 24.08 1.55 -31.68
N TYR A 16 24.85 2.38 -31.02
CA TYR A 16 24.40 3.65 -30.48
C TYR A 16 24.73 4.77 -31.48
N VAL A 17 23.78 5.69 -31.65
CA VAL A 17 23.94 6.90 -32.50
C VAL A 17 23.57 8.12 -31.66
N ASP A 18 24.16 9.28 -32.03
CA ASP A 18 23.81 10.53 -31.38
C ASP A 18 22.36 10.90 -31.71
N VAL A 19 21.58 11.23 -30.68
CA VAL A 19 20.14 11.54 -30.78
C VAL A 19 19.92 12.95 -30.25
N ALA A 20 19.51 13.85 -31.13
CA ALA A 20 19.11 15.18 -30.74
C ALA A 20 17.81 15.15 -29.95
N PHE A 21 17.72 15.91 -28.86
CA PHE A 21 16.50 16.08 -28.08
C PHE A 21 16.35 17.49 -27.55
N GLN A 22 15.14 17.90 -27.30
CA GLN A 22 14.84 19.17 -26.64
C GLN A 22 14.58 18.92 -25.14
N CYS A 23 15.27 19.68 -24.28
CA CYS A 23 15.10 19.59 -22.84
C CYS A 23 13.70 20.05 -22.43
N CYS A 24 12.97 19.19 -21.72
CA CYS A 24 11.61 19.49 -21.29
C CYS A 24 11.50 20.60 -20.22
N ASP A 25 12.60 20.97 -19.54
CA ASP A 25 12.59 22.00 -18.49
C ASP A 25 13.11 23.36 -19.01
N SER A 26 14.09 23.37 -19.90
CA SER A 26 14.73 24.60 -20.40
C SER A 26 14.54 24.87 -21.88
N SER A 27 13.92 23.92 -22.61
CA SER A 27 13.79 23.97 -24.08
C SER A 27 15.13 24.00 -24.85
N ALA A 28 16.25 23.81 -24.16
CA ALA A 28 17.57 23.75 -24.82
C ALA A 28 17.68 22.55 -25.77
N GLN A 29 18.26 22.74 -26.95
CA GLN A 29 18.60 21.66 -27.86
C GLN A 29 19.90 21.01 -27.39
N GLU A 30 19.92 19.70 -27.28
CA GLU A 30 21.04 18.91 -26.77
C GLU A 30 21.15 17.60 -27.53
N ASP A 31 22.36 17.04 -27.57
CA ASP A 31 22.61 15.73 -28.16
C ASP A 31 22.81 14.68 -27.03
N TRP A 32 22.05 13.64 -27.09
CA TRP A 32 22.31 12.45 -26.29
C TRP A 32 23.26 11.53 -27.05
N THR A 33 24.54 11.69 -26.75
CA THR A 33 25.60 11.07 -27.55
C THR A 33 25.62 9.55 -27.40
N ALA A 34 26.10 8.85 -28.44
CA ALA A 34 26.31 7.40 -28.44
C ALA A 34 27.14 6.91 -27.23
N LYS A 35 28.16 7.71 -26.84
CA LYS A 35 28.99 7.44 -25.66
C LYS A 35 28.16 7.49 -24.33
N GLN A 36 27.27 8.48 -24.22
CA GLN A 36 26.39 8.61 -23.07
C GLN A 36 25.35 7.48 -23.02
N GLN A 37 24.79 7.09 -24.16
CA GLN A 37 23.86 5.95 -24.28
C GLN A 37 24.54 4.66 -23.88
N LYS A 38 25.74 4.38 -24.39
CA LYS A 38 26.53 3.21 -24.02
C LYS A 38 26.75 3.14 -22.50
N TRP A 39 27.20 4.25 -21.90
CA TRP A 39 27.39 4.32 -20.45
C TRP A 39 26.09 4.09 -19.68
N TRP A 40 25.00 4.69 -20.16
CA TRP A 40 23.68 4.59 -19.53
C TRP A 40 23.16 3.16 -19.52
N TYR A 41 23.19 2.48 -20.64
CA TYR A 41 22.64 1.14 -20.77
C TYR A 41 23.59 0.03 -20.28
N GLU A 42 24.88 0.12 -20.59
CA GLU A 42 25.80 -0.96 -20.30
C GLU A 42 26.47 -0.85 -18.91
N VAL A 43 26.76 0.38 -18.46
CA VAL A 43 27.46 0.61 -17.18
C VAL A 43 26.47 0.84 -16.05
N ARG A 44 25.47 1.71 -16.27
CA ARG A 44 24.42 1.99 -15.28
C ARG A 44 23.31 0.97 -15.31
N GLN A 45 23.27 0.08 -16.29
CA GLN A 45 22.27 -0.96 -16.46
C GLN A 45 20.83 -0.40 -16.39
N ALA A 46 20.64 0.78 -16.99
CA ALA A 46 19.35 1.43 -17.04
C ALA A 46 18.45 0.76 -18.06
N HIS A 47 17.12 0.94 -17.90
CA HIS A 47 16.15 0.38 -18.81
C HIS A 47 16.36 0.86 -20.25
N VAL A 48 16.37 -0.05 -21.21
CA VAL A 48 16.71 0.23 -22.63
C VAL A 48 15.70 1.14 -23.33
N ASP A 49 14.45 1.19 -22.86
CA ASP A 49 13.43 2.09 -23.39
C ASP A 49 13.53 3.52 -22.80
N SER A 50 14.46 3.74 -21.85
CA SER A 50 14.66 5.07 -21.29
C SER A 50 15.42 5.97 -22.23
N THR A 51 14.97 7.22 -22.40
CA THR A 51 15.57 8.22 -23.27
C THR A 51 15.97 9.48 -22.51
N ALA A 52 16.87 10.28 -23.07
CA ALA A 52 17.20 11.58 -22.50
C ALA A 52 16.08 12.58 -22.79
N VAL A 53 15.49 13.15 -21.72
CA VAL A 53 14.44 14.17 -21.81
C VAL A 53 14.86 15.49 -21.16
N ARG A 54 16.04 15.55 -20.54
CA ARG A 54 16.56 16.73 -19.83
C ARG A 54 18.05 16.92 -20.08
N CYS A 55 18.47 18.14 -20.31
CA CYS A 55 19.88 18.50 -20.37
C CYS A 55 20.59 18.29 -19.01
N LEU A 56 21.91 18.20 -19.04
CA LEU A 56 22.71 17.91 -17.84
C LEU A 56 22.51 18.94 -16.72
N PRO A 57 22.46 20.27 -16.98
CA PRO A 57 22.19 21.28 -15.96
C PRO A 57 20.82 21.07 -15.28
N CYS A 58 19.74 20.84 -16.04
CA CYS A 58 18.41 20.60 -15.51
C CYS A 58 18.34 19.30 -14.68
N ARG A 59 19.02 18.23 -15.13
CA ARG A 59 19.13 16.98 -14.33
C ARG A 59 19.84 17.22 -13.00
N ARG A 60 20.93 17.99 -13.00
CA ARG A 60 21.65 18.34 -11.76
C ARG A 60 20.79 19.17 -10.81
N LYS A 61 20.13 20.22 -11.33
CA LYS A 61 19.20 21.05 -10.57
C LYS A 61 18.07 20.21 -9.95
N ARG A 62 17.45 19.36 -10.74
CA ARG A 62 16.39 18.46 -10.28
C ARG A 62 16.88 17.49 -9.20
N ARG A 63 18.07 16.89 -9.37
CA ARG A 63 18.67 16.01 -8.35
C ARG A 63 18.95 16.75 -7.05
N ALA A 64 19.47 17.97 -7.13
CA ALA A 64 19.70 18.80 -5.94
C ALA A 64 18.39 19.13 -5.21
N LEU A 65 17.34 19.54 -5.93
CA LEU A 65 16.01 19.77 -5.36
C LEU A 65 15.42 18.51 -4.70
N LEU A 66 15.54 17.35 -5.38
CA LEU A 66 15.08 16.08 -4.81
C LEU A 66 15.93 15.64 -3.61
N ALA A 67 17.22 15.92 -3.58
CA ALA A 67 18.08 15.65 -2.42
C ALA A 67 17.68 16.50 -1.24
N ILE A 68 17.40 17.80 -1.43
CA ILE A 68 16.89 18.70 -0.41
C ILE A 68 15.51 18.22 0.08
N SER A 69 14.62 17.88 -0.84
CA SER A 69 13.29 17.36 -0.51
C SER A 69 13.36 16.02 0.25
N ARG A 70 14.31 15.15 -0.11
CA ARG A 70 14.54 13.87 0.59
C ARG A 70 15.22 14.06 1.94
N ALA A 71 16.16 15.00 2.05
CA ALA A 71 16.82 15.31 3.31
C ALA A 71 15.88 16.06 4.29
N GLY A 72 14.92 16.75 3.74
CA GLY A 72 14.09 17.68 4.52
C GLY A 72 12.73 17.19 4.97
N VAL A 73 12.07 16.14 4.45
CA VAL A 73 10.72 15.80 4.98
C VAL A 73 9.94 14.70 4.20
N GLY A 74 10.34 14.16 3.06
CA GLY A 74 9.30 13.54 2.24
C GLY A 74 9.29 12.01 2.10
N ALA A 75 10.31 11.40 1.53
CA ALA A 75 10.24 9.98 1.15
C ALA A 75 10.58 9.03 2.31
N ASN A 76 11.46 9.43 3.23
CA ASN A 76 11.80 8.62 4.39
C ASN A 76 10.73 8.69 5.49
N ARG A 77 9.94 9.76 5.54
CA ARG A 77 8.91 9.95 6.56
C ARG A 77 7.85 8.85 6.58
N LEU A 78 7.38 8.43 5.41
CA LEU A 78 6.40 7.34 5.33
C LEU A 78 7.03 6.01 5.73
N HIS A 79 8.27 5.78 5.34
CA HIS A 79 9.01 4.59 5.73
C HIS A 79 9.28 4.57 7.24
N ASP A 80 9.74 5.68 7.79
CA ASP A 80 10.00 5.85 9.22
C ASP A 80 8.71 5.73 10.03
N GLU A 81 7.58 6.28 9.54
CA GLU A 81 6.28 6.16 10.17
C GLU A 81 5.79 4.71 10.16
N VAL A 82 5.89 4.01 9.04
CA VAL A 82 5.54 2.59 8.94
C VAL A 82 6.42 1.74 9.86
N ASN A 83 7.72 2.00 9.90
CA ASN A 83 8.65 1.28 10.79
C ASN A 83 8.33 1.55 12.26
N TRP A 84 8.03 2.79 12.62
CA TRP A 84 7.60 3.13 13.98
C TRP A 84 6.32 2.39 14.35
N LEU A 85 5.28 2.42 13.50
CA LEU A 85 4.01 1.72 13.72
C LEU A 85 4.20 0.19 13.90
N ARG A 86 5.09 -0.42 13.13
CA ARG A 86 5.41 -1.85 13.25
C ARG A 86 6.04 -2.19 14.60
N ASN A 87 6.79 -1.26 15.20
CA ASN A 87 7.47 -1.43 16.47
C ASN A 87 6.65 -0.93 17.67
N VAL A 88 5.43 -0.43 17.46
CA VAL A 88 4.54 -0.05 18.58
C VAL A 88 4.21 -1.29 19.42
N PRO A 89 4.40 -1.23 20.76
CA PRO A 89 4.10 -2.35 21.65
C PRO A 89 2.63 -2.74 21.65
N SER A 90 2.34 -4.01 21.95
CA SER A 90 0.97 -4.51 22.14
C SER A 90 0.37 -4.11 23.50
N THR A 91 1.14 -3.48 24.37
CA THR A 91 0.69 -2.98 25.67
C THR A 91 -0.23 -1.78 25.53
N LYS A 92 -0.97 -1.45 26.61
CA LYS A 92 -1.82 -0.26 26.61
C LYS A 92 -1.02 0.98 26.23
N PRO A 93 -1.46 1.74 25.19
CA PRO A 93 -0.70 2.90 24.72
C PRO A 93 -0.72 4.06 25.72
N ASP A 94 0.36 4.81 25.75
CA ASP A 94 0.35 6.13 26.37
C ASP A 94 -0.34 7.17 25.45
N ALA A 95 -0.61 8.35 25.98
CA ALA A 95 -1.33 9.41 25.25
C ALA A 95 -0.63 9.83 23.96
N LYS A 96 0.71 9.91 23.96
CA LYS A 96 1.49 10.33 22.78
C LYS A 96 1.49 9.27 21.69
N THR A 97 1.64 8.01 22.08
CA THR A 97 1.56 6.86 21.15
C THR A 97 0.17 6.79 20.54
N LEU A 98 -0.87 6.96 21.34
CA LEU A 98 -2.25 6.96 20.87
C LEU A 98 -2.48 8.09 19.86
N GLU A 99 -2.14 9.32 20.19
CA GLU A 99 -2.27 10.48 19.30
C GLU A 99 -1.56 10.24 17.95
N ARG A 100 -0.35 9.72 17.98
CA ARG A 100 0.41 9.44 16.75
C ARG A 100 -0.23 8.35 15.91
N VAL A 101 -0.76 7.29 16.52
CA VAL A 101 -1.50 6.25 15.79
C VAL A 101 -2.80 6.81 15.21
N GLU A 102 -3.52 7.67 15.91
CA GLU A 102 -4.71 8.35 15.38
C GLU A 102 -4.39 9.21 14.16
N LEU A 103 -3.27 9.95 14.17
CA LEU A 103 -2.81 10.68 13.00
C LEU A 103 -2.47 9.75 11.81
N ALA A 104 -1.87 8.60 12.09
CA ALA A 104 -1.57 7.59 11.06
C ALA A 104 -2.84 6.96 10.47
N LEU A 105 -3.87 6.72 11.28
CA LEU A 105 -5.18 6.25 10.83
C LEU A 105 -5.91 7.26 9.93
N ALA A 106 -5.68 8.55 10.13
CA ALA A 106 -6.18 9.63 9.28
C ALA A 106 -5.33 9.88 8.03
N SER A 107 -4.24 9.14 7.83
CA SER A 107 -3.33 9.31 6.69
C SER A 107 -4.05 9.12 5.35
N LYS A 108 -3.68 9.93 4.35
CA LYS A 108 -4.12 9.73 2.96
C LYS A 108 -3.52 8.48 2.29
N TRP A 109 -2.47 7.90 2.89
CA TRP A 109 -1.74 6.75 2.35
C TRP A 109 -2.28 5.45 2.94
N ASP A 110 -2.88 4.61 2.11
CA ASP A 110 -3.48 3.34 2.53
C ASP A 110 -2.46 2.39 3.19
N GLY A 111 -1.22 2.38 2.72
CA GLY A 111 -0.15 1.60 3.34
C GLY A 111 0.16 2.00 4.79
N VAL A 112 0.08 3.31 5.12
CA VAL A 112 0.24 3.79 6.50
C VAL A 112 -0.99 3.44 7.33
N ARG A 113 -2.20 3.67 6.78
CA ARG A 113 -3.47 3.32 7.47
C ARG A 113 -3.55 1.84 7.79
N LYS A 114 -3.18 0.97 6.82
CA LYS A 114 -3.13 -0.48 7.03
C LYS A 114 -2.29 -0.83 8.25
N VAL A 115 -1.05 -0.35 8.33
CA VAL A 115 -0.16 -0.66 9.44
C VAL A 115 -0.66 -0.05 10.76
N ALA A 116 -1.30 1.12 10.72
CA ALA A 116 -1.94 1.70 11.90
C ALA A 116 -3.14 0.85 12.40
N ILE A 117 -3.92 0.26 11.49
CA ILE A 117 -4.99 -0.68 11.84
C ILE A 117 -4.41 -1.97 12.44
N ASP A 118 -3.28 -2.47 11.94
CA ASP A 118 -2.58 -3.61 12.52
C ASP A 118 -2.11 -3.32 13.97
N VAL A 119 -1.86 -2.04 14.33
CA VAL A 119 -1.62 -1.62 15.72
C VAL A 119 -2.90 -1.76 16.56
N LEU A 120 -4.05 -1.33 16.04
CA LEU A 120 -5.35 -1.50 16.74
C LEU A 120 -5.66 -2.98 16.97
N ALA A 121 -5.36 -3.84 16.00
CA ALA A 121 -5.50 -5.29 16.13
C ALA A 121 -4.70 -5.85 17.32
N ARG A 122 -3.47 -5.32 17.53
CA ARG A 122 -2.63 -5.72 18.66
C ARG A 122 -3.14 -5.20 20.01
N TRP A 123 -3.76 -4.03 20.03
CA TRP A 123 -4.32 -3.43 21.24
C TRP A 123 -5.68 -3.99 21.64
N GLN A 124 -6.46 -4.52 20.70
CA GLN A 124 -7.76 -5.15 20.89
C GLN A 124 -8.72 -4.32 21.77
N ARG A 125 -8.75 -3.00 21.56
CA ARG A 125 -9.59 -2.10 22.37
C ARG A 125 -11.05 -2.18 21.92
N PRO A 126 -12.02 -2.48 22.81
CA PRO A 126 -13.44 -2.56 22.42
C PRO A 126 -13.99 -1.26 21.78
N GLN A 127 -13.47 -0.11 22.18
CA GLN A 127 -13.87 1.19 21.64
C GLN A 127 -13.51 1.39 20.16
N ASP A 128 -12.61 0.58 19.61
CA ASP A 128 -12.24 0.64 18.20
C ASP A 128 -13.18 -0.19 17.31
N ALA A 129 -14.03 -1.04 17.88
CA ALA A 129 -14.86 -1.98 17.15
C ALA A 129 -15.75 -1.29 16.11
N GLU A 130 -16.41 -0.20 16.45
CA GLU A 130 -17.34 0.49 15.54
C GLU A 130 -16.62 1.07 14.31
N ARG A 131 -15.49 1.74 14.50
CA ARG A 131 -14.73 2.26 13.36
C ARG A 131 -14.11 1.15 12.50
N LEU A 132 -13.72 0.03 13.10
CA LEU A 132 -13.25 -1.15 12.37
C LEU A 132 -14.39 -1.74 11.52
N ARG A 133 -15.62 -1.78 12.00
CA ARG A 133 -16.82 -2.16 11.23
C ARG A 133 -16.99 -1.28 10.00
N VAL A 134 -16.92 0.05 10.17
CA VAL A 134 -17.03 1.00 9.07
C VAL A 134 -15.96 0.77 8.00
N TRP A 135 -14.70 0.54 8.40
CA TRP A 135 -13.62 0.28 7.44
C TRP A 135 -13.70 -1.09 6.77
N THR A 136 -14.21 -2.11 7.47
CA THR A 136 -14.45 -3.43 6.89
C THR A 136 -15.51 -3.37 5.78
N LEU A 137 -16.51 -2.51 5.92
CA LEU A 137 -17.61 -2.35 4.96
C LEU A 137 -17.36 -1.26 3.90
N ASP A 138 -16.26 -0.50 3.98
CA ASP A 138 -15.99 0.58 3.03
C ASP A 138 -15.69 0.01 1.63
N THR A 139 -16.63 0.19 0.71
CA THR A 139 -16.56 -0.30 -0.69
C THR A 139 -15.89 0.68 -1.65
N LYS A 140 -15.23 1.73 -1.18
CA LYS A 140 -14.57 2.71 -2.05
C LYS A 140 -13.48 2.05 -2.88
N LYS A 141 -13.65 2.05 -4.19
CA LYS A 141 -12.64 1.53 -5.13
C LYS A 141 -11.42 2.45 -5.18
N ARG A 142 -10.38 2.10 -4.44
CA ARG A 142 -9.07 2.77 -4.46
C ARG A 142 -7.96 1.74 -4.61
N PRO A 143 -6.84 2.06 -5.26
CA PRO A 143 -5.66 1.21 -5.21
C PRO A 143 -5.29 0.91 -3.73
N TRP A 144 -5.04 -0.35 -3.40
CA TRP A 144 -4.69 -0.82 -2.05
C TRP A 144 -5.80 -0.74 -0.99
N HIS A 145 -7.02 -0.38 -1.37
CA HIS A 145 -8.14 -0.29 -0.43
C HIS A 145 -8.49 -1.65 0.18
N ASP A 146 -8.42 -2.71 -0.62
CA ASP A 146 -8.67 -4.09 -0.17
C ASP A 146 -7.75 -4.49 1.00
N ALA A 147 -6.49 -4.04 0.99
CA ALA A 147 -5.55 -4.28 2.08
C ALA A 147 -5.95 -3.55 3.39
N VAL A 148 -6.62 -2.40 3.30
CA VAL A 148 -7.17 -1.67 4.46
C VAL A 148 -8.39 -2.41 5.01
N GLN A 149 -9.29 -2.86 4.14
CA GLN A 149 -10.46 -3.66 4.52
C GLN A 149 -10.04 -4.97 5.20
N GLU A 150 -9.10 -5.70 4.60
CA GLU A 150 -8.57 -6.94 5.16
C GLU A 150 -7.97 -6.74 6.56
N SER A 151 -7.17 -5.69 6.75
CA SER A 151 -6.60 -5.38 8.06
C SER A 151 -7.66 -4.97 9.06
N ALA A 152 -8.70 -4.22 8.65
CA ALA A 152 -9.81 -3.85 9.50
C ALA A 152 -10.65 -5.07 9.91
N ALA A 153 -10.95 -5.97 8.97
CA ALA A 153 -11.65 -7.21 9.22
C ALA A 153 -10.91 -8.10 10.22
N ARG A 154 -9.60 -8.27 10.01
CA ARG A 154 -8.73 -9.03 10.93
C ARG A 154 -8.67 -8.41 12.32
N ALA A 155 -8.56 -7.07 12.40
CA ALA A 155 -8.53 -6.35 13.68
C ALA A 155 -9.88 -6.43 14.43
N LEU A 156 -10.98 -6.49 13.69
CA LEU A 156 -12.34 -6.56 14.24
C LEU A 156 -12.68 -7.96 14.76
N ALA A 157 -12.25 -9.02 14.08
CA ALA A 157 -12.62 -10.40 14.37
C ALA A 157 -12.51 -10.78 15.88
N PRO A 158 -11.39 -10.49 16.58
CA PRO A 158 -11.27 -10.81 18.00
C PRO A 158 -12.12 -9.91 18.91
N LEU A 159 -12.73 -8.84 18.41
CA LEU A 159 -13.59 -7.93 19.16
C LEU A 159 -15.09 -8.29 19.05
N VAL A 160 -15.44 -9.10 18.07
CA VAL A 160 -16.81 -9.61 17.87
C VAL A 160 -17.10 -10.73 18.86
N ARG A 161 -18.25 -10.70 19.50
CA ARG A 161 -18.63 -11.64 20.57
C ARG A 161 -20.05 -12.14 20.43
N HIS A 162 -20.21 -13.45 20.53
CA HIS A 162 -21.50 -14.08 20.71
C HIS A 162 -22.04 -13.82 22.15
N PRO A 163 -23.34 -13.57 22.36
CA PRO A 163 -24.39 -13.35 21.35
C PRO A 163 -24.60 -11.89 20.94
N ARG A 164 -23.76 -10.97 21.44
CA ARG A 164 -23.95 -9.53 21.29
C ARG A 164 -23.96 -9.08 19.83
N ASP A 165 -23.09 -9.66 19.02
CA ASP A 165 -22.81 -9.19 17.67
C ASP A 165 -23.39 -10.12 16.57
N ASP A 166 -24.17 -11.15 16.96
CA ASP A 166 -24.70 -12.17 16.04
C ASP A 166 -25.46 -11.57 14.86
N GLN A 167 -26.41 -10.70 15.16
CA GLN A 167 -27.25 -10.08 14.13
C GLN A 167 -26.41 -9.31 13.13
N TRP A 168 -25.45 -8.51 13.60
CA TRP A 168 -24.58 -7.74 12.72
C TRP A 168 -23.71 -8.64 11.83
N VAL A 169 -23.18 -9.74 12.36
CA VAL A 169 -22.38 -10.70 11.60
C VAL A 169 -23.23 -11.39 10.55
N LEU A 170 -24.44 -11.80 10.86
CA LEU A 170 -25.37 -12.38 9.88
C LEU A 170 -25.75 -11.39 8.78
N GLU A 171 -26.02 -10.14 9.11
CA GLU A 171 -26.28 -9.08 8.14
C GLU A 171 -25.05 -8.82 7.23
N LEU A 172 -23.84 -8.84 7.80
CA LEU A 172 -22.61 -8.71 7.04
C LEU A 172 -22.48 -9.82 6.00
N PHE A 173 -22.69 -11.08 6.37
CA PHE A 173 -22.61 -12.21 5.44
C PHE A 173 -23.76 -12.21 4.43
N ALA A 174 -24.96 -11.83 4.83
CA ALA A 174 -26.08 -11.70 3.89
C ALA A 174 -25.87 -10.62 2.83
N SER A 175 -25.18 -9.55 3.17
CA SER A 175 -24.86 -8.45 2.23
C SER A 175 -23.65 -8.72 1.34
N THR A 176 -22.87 -9.76 1.63
CA THR A 176 -21.63 -10.07 0.89
C THR A 176 -21.90 -11.23 -0.08
N PRO A 177 -21.93 -10.97 -1.41
CA PRO A 177 -22.33 -12.00 -2.40
C PRO A 177 -21.30 -13.13 -2.57
N SER A 178 -20.07 -12.90 -2.15
CA SER A 178 -19.02 -13.94 -2.12
C SER A 178 -18.07 -13.65 -0.97
N LEU A 179 -17.52 -14.70 -0.35
CA LEU A 179 -16.44 -14.57 0.61
C LEU A 179 -15.17 -14.10 -0.14
N SER A 180 -14.99 -12.79 -0.21
CA SER A 180 -13.75 -12.20 -0.68
C SER A 180 -12.63 -12.41 0.36
N ASP A 181 -11.36 -12.28 -0.05
CA ASP A 181 -10.19 -12.47 0.84
C ASP A 181 -10.27 -11.75 2.20
N PRO A 182 -10.77 -10.50 2.30
CA PRO A 182 -10.95 -9.82 3.57
C PRO A 182 -11.83 -10.60 4.56
N PHE A 183 -12.92 -11.20 4.09
CA PHE A 183 -13.86 -11.94 4.93
C PHE A 183 -13.34 -13.32 5.32
N THR A 184 -12.53 -13.95 4.48
CA THR A 184 -11.84 -15.20 4.83
C THR A 184 -10.91 -14.99 6.03
N SER A 185 -10.18 -13.90 6.05
CA SER A 185 -9.33 -13.52 7.20
C SER A 185 -10.16 -13.21 8.44
N PHE A 186 -11.33 -12.58 8.29
CA PHE A 186 -12.26 -12.30 9.38
C PHE A 186 -12.77 -13.59 10.04
N VAL A 187 -13.25 -14.54 9.24
CA VAL A 187 -13.78 -15.83 9.74
C VAL A 187 -12.72 -16.65 10.48
N LYS A 188 -11.47 -16.63 9.99
CA LYS A 188 -10.37 -17.37 10.64
C LYS A 188 -10.03 -16.91 12.05
N GLU A 189 -10.25 -15.64 12.33
CA GLU A 189 -9.87 -15.00 13.60
C GLU A 189 -11.07 -14.82 14.54
N MET A 190 -12.28 -15.23 14.10
CA MET A 190 -13.51 -15.09 14.90
C MET A 190 -13.59 -16.10 16.05
N ASP A 191 -14.45 -15.76 17.05
CA ASP A 191 -14.87 -16.70 18.09
C ASP A 191 -15.47 -17.96 17.45
N PRO A 192 -15.09 -19.18 17.87
CA PRO A 192 -15.62 -20.43 17.32
C PRO A 192 -17.15 -20.51 17.31
N LYS A 193 -17.83 -19.97 18.32
CA LYS A 193 -19.30 -19.92 18.36
C LYS A 193 -19.90 -19.06 17.27
N MET A 194 -19.22 -17.99 16.89
CA MET A 194 -19.63 -17.15 15.76
C MET A 194 -19.41 -17.86 14.42
N VAL A 195 -18.39 -18.70 14.33
CA VAL A 195 -18.14 -19.54 13.14
C VAL A 195 -19.25 -20.59 12.99
N GLU A 196 -19.67 -21.23 14.08
CA GLU A 196 -20.81 -22.18 14.08
C GLU A 196 -22.10 -21.49 13.64
N LEU A 197 -22.38 -20.31 14.14
CA LEU A 197 -23.54 -19.50 13.74
C LEU A 197 -23.51 -19.21 12.22
N PHE A 198 -22.37 -18.83 11.70
CA PHE A 198 -22.18 -18.58 10.27
C PHE A 198 -22.40 -19.85 9.45
N ILE A 199 -21.81 -20.97 9.82
CA ILE A 199 -21.98 -22.25 9.13
C ILE A 199 -23.45 -22.67 9.09
N THR A 200 -24.14 -22.55 10.23
CA THR A 200 -25.57 -22.86 10.35
C THR A 200 -26.40 -21.97 9.43
N HIS A 201 -26.13 -20.69 9.38
CA HIS A 201 -26.81 -19.74 8.51
C HIS A 201 -26.60 -20.07 7.02
N GLU A 202 -25.37 -20.38 6.61
CA GLU A 202 -25.05 -20.71 5.23
C GLU A 202 -25.65 -22.06 4.79
N LEU A 203 -25.76 -23.03 5.70
CA LEU A 203 -26.43 -24.31 5.42
C LEU A 203 -27.92 -24.08 5.14
N VAL A 204 -28.59 -23.31 5.98
CA VAL A 204 -30.02 -22.97 5.80
C VAL A 204 -30.26 -22.16 4.52
N ARG A 205 -29.35 -21.25 4.17
CA ARG A 205 -29.46 -20.43 2.95
C ARG A 205 -29.30 -21.23 1.67
N ASN A 206 -28.55 -22.33 1.71
CA ASN A 206 -28.27 -23.18 0.54
C ASN A 206 -29.13 -24.45 0.50
N GLU A 207 -30.11 -24.58 1.38
CA GLU A 207 -31.14 -25.63 1.22
C GLU A 207 -32.03 -25.29 0.04
N PRO A 208 -32.29 -26.26 -0.90
CA PRO A 208 -33.01 -26.03 -2.14
C PRO A 208 -34.51 -25.76 -1.92
#